data_e9bf8be86f19f58482f7cc60df2cd101
#
_entry.id   e9bf8be86f19f58482f7cc60df2cd101
#
_cell.length_a   1.000
_cell.length_b   1.000
_cell.length_c   1.000
_cell.angle_alpha   90.00
_cell.angle_beta   90.00
_cell.angle_gamma   90.00
#
_symmetry.space_group_name_H-M   'P 1'
#
loop_
_entity.id
_entity.type
_entity.pdbx_description
1 polymer ?
#
loop_
_entity_poly.entity_id
_entity_poly.type
_entity_poly.pdbx_seq_one_letter_code
_entity_poly.pdbx_strand_id
1 'polypeptide(L)'
;MYSKFENFMKKYLAPLADKMDKEVHLSAVKKAMVAMTPLLIIGSFCLIPEAIPNMIGKNHVISQWILTNLDIIHIPYNVGMALMSVYVTVIIAYQLANSYKLDIPGCVTMGLVSFLMLVVEFTEDGGISKTYLGPKGLFCAMFAGFIAVELFRWCKKKNFTIKMPDTVPDFVSRSFEMIPISVIIIGFFLIVRIVCVNVLNTMPPLIFTAIFAPLVGSMDNPIAYTFLKMLQALIFFFGIHPSVLSPITSPISTQFLAENIAAVQAGHVATHFYAPGPESAFGNFTGSGVTIGCVFWCLMSKNKALKQVGRLSFIPALFGINEPILFGAPIVLNPMFFIPFVICGGIIGSLGGWAMYLGIMKCSTFTPPYVGVFLEGFLTNMDPMSIVVNAVQLILSILIWYPFVKSYEKTYGNKEEETNAISAEDAAILDDLDLDF
;
A
#
# COMPACT_ATOMS: atom_id res chain seq x y z
N MET A 1 0.62 32.30 -11.68
CA MET A 1 1.47 31.31 -11.00
C MET A 1 0.86 29.90 -11.08
N TYR A 2 -0.46 29.76 -10.83
CA TYR A 2 -1.21 28.51 -10.86
C TYR A 2 -1.15 27.82 -12.24
N SER A 3 -1.40 28.53 -13.34
CA SER A 3 -1.35 27.94 -14.69
C SER A 3 0.02 27.37 -15.07
N LYS A 4 1.11 27.98 -14.60
CA LYS A 4 2.47 27.47 -14.81
C LYS A 4 2.71 26.19 -13.99
N PHE A 5 2.20 26.11 -12.75
CA PHE A 5 2.29 24.96 -11.91
C PHE A 5 1.43 23.80 -12.45
N GLU A 6 0.19 24.07 -12.85
CA GLU A 6 -0.68 23.08 -13.50
C GLU A 6 -0.04 22.51 -14.79
N ASN A 7 0.52 23.38 -15.63
CA ASN A 7 1.21 22.96 -16.84
C ASN A 7 2.47 22.12 -16.53
N PHE A 8 3.23 22.49 -15.49
CA PHE A 8 4.37 21.69 -15.03
C PHE A 8 3.93 20.29 -14.61
N MET A 9 2.86 20.19 -13.81
CA MET A 9 2.35 18.92 -13.31
C MET A 9 1.80 18.05 -14.43
N LYS A 10 0.96 18.59 -15.33
CA LYS A 10 0.44 17.87 -16.50
C LYS A 10 1.57 17.44 -17.45
N LYS A 11 2.62 18.25 -17.57
CA LYS A 11 3.73 17.96 -18.49
C LYS A 11 4.72 16.93 -17.93
N TYR A 12 4.96 16.90 -16.61
CA TYR A 12 6.03 16.09 -16.03
C TYR A 12 5.53 15.03 -15.05
N LEU A 13 4.63 15.38 -14.12
CA LEU A 13 4.23 14.44 -13.06
C LEU A 13 3.17 13.44 -13.53
N ALA A 14 2.17 13.89 -14.24
CA ALA A 14 1.11 13.01 -14.75
C ALA A 14 1.66 11.93 -15.70
N PRO A 15 2.53 12.24 -16.69
CA PRO A 15 3.14 11.22 -17.53
C PRO A 15 4.07 10.29 -16.76
N LEU A 16 4.79 10.79 -15.75
CA LEU A 16 5.66 9.96 -14.90
C LEU A 16 4.84 8.94 -14.11
N ALA A 17 3.77 9.40 -13.47
CA ALA A 17 2.90 8.52 -12.69
C ALA A 17 2.16 7.49 -13.56
N ASP A 18 1.67 7.90 -14.74
CA ASP A 18 1.08 6.97 -15.73
C ASP A 18 2.10 5.93 -16.22
N LYS A 19 3.34 6.36 -16.43
CA LYS A 19 4.45 5.45 -16.77
C LYS A 19 4.76 4.47 -15.65
N MET A 20 4.74 4.93 -14.39
CA MET A 20 4.96 4.06 -13.22
C MET A 20 3.83 3.05 -13.05
N ASP A 21 2.58 3.45 -13.23
CA ASP A 21 1.42 2.54 -13.08
C ASP A 21 1.34 1.50 -14.22
N LYS A 22 1.82 1.86 -15.41
CA LYS A 22 1.90 0.97 -16.58
C LYS A 22 3.18 0.12 -16.64
N GLU A 23 4.18 0.44 -15.82
CA GLU A 23 5.42 -0.30 -15.80
C GLU A 23 5.17 -1.71 -15.24
N VAL A 24 5.61 -2.73 -15.98
CA VAL A 24 5.20 -4.13 -15.76
C VAL A 24 5.71 -4.66 -14.42
N HIS A 25 6.95 -4.32 -14.02
CA HIS A 25 7.55 -4.77 -12.76
C HIS A 25 6.91 -4.10 -11.55
N LEU A 26 6.70 -2.77 -11.61
CA LEU A 26 6.03 -2.04 -10.54
C LEU A 26 4.58 -2.51 -10.36
N SER A 27 3.88 -2.75 -11.48
CA SER A 27 2.54 -3.32 -11.47
C SER A 27 2.51 -4.72 -10.84
N ALA A 28 3.52 -5.56 -11.12
CA ALA A 28 3.64 -6.88 -10.52
C ALA A 28 3.85 -6.81 -9.00
N VAL A 29 4.71 -5.90 -8.50
CA VAL A 29 4.89 -5.66 -7.06
C VAL A 29 3.59 -5.19 -6.41
N LYS A 30 2.95 -4.16 -6.99
CA LYS A 30 1.67 -3.64 -6.49
C LYS A 30 0.64 -4.76 -6.31
N LYS A 31 0.46 -5.59 -7.35
CA LYS A 31 -0.49 -6.72 -7.32
C LYS A 31 -0.09 -7.79 -6.29
N ALA A 32 1.21 -8.09 -6.15
CA ALA A 32 1.70 -9.03 -5.17
C ALA A 32 1.43 -8.54 -3.73
N MET A 33 1.72 -7.27 -3.44
CA MET A 33 1.47 -6.71 -2.11
C MET A 33 -0.03 -6.65 -1.76
N VAL A 34 -0.88 -6.29 -2.73
CA VAL A 34 -2.35 -6.33 -2.55
C VAL A 34 -2.84 -7.76 -2.28
N ALA A 35 -2.32 -8.75 -3.00
CA ALA A 35 -2.69 -10.16 -2.79
C ALA A 35 -2.25 -10.68 -1.42
N MET A 36 -1.20 -10.11 -0.82
CA MET A 36 -0.74 -10.46 0.53
C MET A 36 -1.63 -9.88 1.65
N THR A 37 -2.43 -8.85 1.37
CA THR A 37 -3.24 -8.16 2.41
C THR A 37 -4.07 -9.10 3.28
N PRO A 38 -4.83 -10.08 2.76
CA PRO A 38 -5.59 -11.01 3.60
C PRO A 38 -4.71 -11.82 4.55
N LEU A 39 -3.54 -12.27 4.08
CA LEU A 39 -2.60 -13.04 4.90
C LEU A 39 -1.95 -12.19 6.00
N LEU A 40 -1.66 -10.91 5.71
CA LEU A 40 -1.18 -9.96 6.70
C LEU A 40 -2.22 -9.71 7.79
N ILE A 41 -3.48 -9.51 7.41
CA ILE A 41 -4.58 -9.30 8.34
C ILE A 41 -4.77 -10.54 9.23
N ILE A 42 -4.96 -11.72 8.64
CA ILE A 42 -5.20 -12.97 9.39
C ILE A 42 -4.00 -13.31 10.28
N GLY A 43 -2.77 -13.21 9.75
CA GLY A 43 -1.55 -13.45 10.51
C GLY A 43 -1.43 -12.53 11.73
N SER A 44 -1.75 -11.23 11.56
CA SER A 44 -1.73 -10.26 12.66
C SER A 44 -2.81 -10.55 13.70
N PHE A 45 -4.02 -10.98 13.30
CA PHE A 45 -5.09 -11.36 14.26
C PHE A 45 -4.67 -12.49 15.19
N CYS A 46 -3.89 -13.43 14.70
CA CYS A 46 -3.41 -14.55 15.49
C CYS A 46 -2.39 -14.16 16.57
N LEU A 47 -1.84 -12.95 16.52
CA LEU A 47 -0.93 -12.41 17.53
C LEU A 47 -1.65 -11.67 18.67
N ILE A 48 -2.91 -11.27 18.47
CA ILE A 48 -3.70 -10.55 19.50
C ILE A 48 -3.85 -11.36 20.79
N PRO A 49 -4.17 -12.68 20.75
CA PRO A 49 -4.28 -13.47 21.98
C PRO A 49 -3.03 -13.45 22.84
N GLU A 50 -1.83 -13.30 22.27
CA GLU A 50 -0.57 -13.20 23.01
C GLU A 50 -0.50 -11.96 23.95
N ALA A 51 -1.25 -10.89 23.64
CA ALA A 51 -1.31 -9.70 24.47
C ALA A 51 -2.26 -9.86 25.68
N ILE A 52 -3.24 -10.76 25.62
CA ILE A 52 -4.28 -10.93 26.65
C ILE A 52 -3.69 -11.30 28.03
N PRO A 53 -2.74 -12.25 28.17
CA PRO A 53 -2.10 -12.57 29.43
C PRO A 53 -1.46 -11.38 30.15
N ASN A 54 -0.96 -10.41 29.39
CA ASN A 54 -0.38 -9.19 29.95
C ASN A 54 -1.46 -8.19 30.42
N MET A 55 -2.69 -8.28 29.91
CA MET A 55 -3.80 -7.39 30.27
C MET A 55 -4.58 -7.89 31.49
N ILE A 56 -4.87 -9.19 31.55
CA ILE A 56 -5.73 -9.78 32.60
C ILE A 56 -4.97 -10.60 33.66
N GLY A 57 -3.64 -10.72 33.48
CA GLY A 57 -2.76 -11.48 34.40
C GLY A 57 -2.51 -12.92 33.92
N LYS A 58 -1.27 -13.38 34.06
CA LYS A 58 -0.84 -14.72 33.59
C LYS A 58 -1.51 -15.89 34.31
N ASN A 59 -1.98 -15.66 35.53
CA ASN A 59 -2.63 -16.69 36.35
C ASN A 59 -4.13 -16.89 36.04
N HIS A 60 -4.70 -16.05 35.18
CA HIS A 60 -6.09 -16.18 34.77
C HIS A 60 -6.29 -17.42 33.88
N VAL A 61 -7.40 -18.14 34.01
CA VAL A 61 -7.68 -19.39 33.23
C VAL A 61 -7.55 -19.19 31.73
N ILE A 62 -8.08 -18.07 31.22
CA ILE A 62 -7.98 -17.71 29.79
C ILE A 62 -6.52 -17.51 29.39
N SER A 63 -5.72 -16.84 30.22
CA SER A 63 -4.30 -16.60 29.94
C SER A 63 -3.52 -17.90 29.90
N GLN A 64 -3.76 -18.82 30.80
CA GLN A 64 -3.12 -20.13 30.83
C GLN A 64 -3.50 -20.96 29.61
N TRP A 65 -4.77 -20.96 29.21
CA TRP A 65 -5.21 -21.63 27.99
C TRP A 65 -4.51 -21.08 26.75
N ILE A 66 -4.44 -19.74 26.62
CA ILE A 66 -3.74 -19.08 25.51
C ILE A 66 -2.26 -19.49 25.47
N LEU A 67 -1.56 -19.36 26.61
CA LEU A 67 -0.13 -19.67 26.72
C LEU A 67 0.19 -21.13 26.39
N THR A 68 -0.71 -22.05 26.78
CA THR A 68 -0.56 -23.49 26.46
C THR A 68 -0.79 -23.79 24.97
N ASN A 69 -1.60 -22.97 24.26
CA ASN A 69 -1.98 -23.23 22.89
C ASN A 69 -1.35 -22.23 21.89
N LEU A 70 -0.34 -21.46 22.30
CA LEU A 70 0.30 -20.45 21.42
C LEU A 70 0.80 -21.04 20.10
N ASP A 71 1.39 -22.23 20.11
CA ASP A 71 1.90 -22.88 18.91
C ASP A 71 0.79 -23.10 17.85
N ILE A 72 -0.42 -23.47 18.32
CA ILE A 72 -1.59 -23.67 17.45
C ILE A 72 -2.14 -22.32 16.99
N ILE A 73 -2.25 -21.35 17.91
CA ILE A 73 -2.75 -20.01 17.65
C ILE A 73 -1.87 -19.30 16.59
N HIS A 74 -0.56 -19.54 16.62
CA HIS A 74 0.39 -18.93 15.72
C HIS A 74 0.53 -19.65 14.34
N ILE A 75 -0.14 -20.78 14.10
CA ILE A 75 -0.06 -21.48 12.80
C ILE A 75 -0.37 -20.54 11.62
N PRO A 76 -1.47 -19.74 11.62
CA PRO A 76 -1.76 -18.87 10.48
C PRO A 76 -0.70 -17.76 10.27
N TYR A 77 -0.09 -17.24 11.33
CA TYR A 77 1.05 -16.34 11.24
C TYR A 77 2.26 -17.04 10.62
N ASN A 78 2.59 -18.23 11.12
CA ASN A 78 3.76 -19.00 10.71
C ASN A 78 3.70 -19.46 9.24
N VAL A 79 2.52 -19.84 8.75
CA VAL A 79 2.35 -20.25 7.34
C VAL A 79 1.99 -19.08 6.42
N GLY A 80 1.43 -18.01 6.93
CA GLY A 80 1.07 -16.81 6.16
C GLY A 80 2.21 -15.79 6.13
N MET A 81 2.29 -14.97 7.15
CA MET A 81 3.19 -13.81 7.21
C MET A 81 4.67 -14.22 7.28
N ALA A 82 5.01 -15.26 8.05
CA ALA A 82 6.39 -15.74 8.18
C ALA A 82 6.95 -16.40 6.90
N LEU A 83 6.10 -16.68 5.90
CA LEU A 83 6.49 -17.18 4.58
C LEU A 83 6.15 -16.22 3.44
N MET A 84 5.86 -14.96 3.74
CA MET A 84 5.34 -14.01 2.76
C MET A 84 6.23 -13.81 1.54
N SER A 85 7.55 -13.88 1.68
CA SER A 85 8.50 -13.73 0.57
C SER A 85 8.36 -14.84 -0.47
N VAL A 86 8.02 -16.05 -0.04
CA VAL A 86 7.71 -17.18 -0.93
C VAL A 86 6.51 -16.83 -1.81
N TYR A 87 5.41 -16.37 -1.19
CA TYR A 87 4.19 -15.99 -1.92
C TYR A 87 4.41 -14.81 -2.84
N VAL A 88 5.12 -13.77 -2.38
CA VAL A 88 5.44 -12.59 -3.19
C VAL A 88 6.23 -12.97 -4.43
N THR A 89 7.24 -13.85 -4.31
CA THR A 89 8.01 -14.33 -5.48
C THR A 89 7.10 -15.03 -6.49
N VAL A 90 6.24 -15.93 -6.02
CA VAL A 90 5.28 -16.68 -6.86
C VAL A 90 4.34 -15.72 -7.60
N ILE A 91 3.76 -14.76 -6.88
CA ILE A 91 2.80 -13.82 -7.46
C ILE A 91 3.48 -12.88 -8.47
N ILE A 92 4.69 -12.39 -8.17
CA ILE A 92 5.47 -11.56 -9.10
C ILE A 92 5.79 -12.34 -10.37
N ALA A 93 6.31 -13.56 -10.23
CA ALA A 93 6.63 -14.40 -11.38
C ALA A 93 5.38 -14.68 -12.23
N TYR A 94 4.24 -14.98 -11.60
CA TYR A 94 2.95 -15.14 -12.27
C TYR A 94 2.53 -13.88 -13.04
N GLN A 95 2.57 -12.69 -12.40
CA GLN A 95 2.13 -11.44 -13.01
C GLN A 95 2.99 -11.05 -14.21
N LEU A 96 4.32 -11.22 -14.11
CA LEU A 96 5.24 -10.95 -15.21
C LEU A 96 5.06 -11.95 -16.35
N ALA A 97 4.98 -13.25 -16.06
CA ALA A 97 4.76 -14.28 -17.06
C ALA A 97 3.47 -14.03 -17.84
N ASN A 98 2.39 -13.69 -17.15
CA ASN A 98 1.10 -13.33 -17.75
C ASN A 98 1.19 -12.07 -18.62
N SER A 99 1.87 -11.02 -18.14
CA SER A 99 2.07 -9.77 -18.89
C SER A 99 2.90 -9.97 -20.16
N TYR A 100 3.88 -10.87 -20.11
CA TYR A 100 4.75 -11.19 -21.24
C TYR A 100 4.24 -12.35 -22.10
N LYS A 101 3.11 -12.95 -21.74
CA LYS A 101 2.50 -14.12 -22.40
C LYS A 101 3.48 -15.30 -22.50
N LEU A 102 4.23 -15.54 -21.42
CA LEU A 102 5.16 -16.65 -21.28
C LEU A 102 4.46 -17.89 -20.67
N ASP A 103 5.17 -19.02 -20.64
CA ASP A 103 4.74 -20.22 -19.92
C ASP A 103 4.68 -19.91 -18.41
N ILE A 104 3.46 -19.79 -17.87
CA ILE A 104 3.23 -19.39 -16.49
C ILE A 104 3.78 -20.41 -15.49
N PRO A 105 3.46 -21.73 -15.61
CA PRO A 105 4.00 -22.72 -14.69
C PRO A 105 5.54 -22.73 -14.65
N GLY A 106 6.18 -22.67 -15.81
CA GLY A 106 7.64 -22.62 -15.89
C GLY A 106 8.23 -21.36 -15.24
N CYS A 107 7.69 -20.20 -15.51
CA CYS A 107 8.16 -18.94 -14.92
C CYS A 107 7.98 -18.93 -13.39
N VAL A 108 6.84 -19.40 -12.89
CA VAL A 108 6.55 -19.47 -11.45
C VAL A 108 7.50 -20.46 -10.75
N THR A 109 7.69 -21.65 -11.33
CA THR A 109 8.62 -22.64 -10.80
C THR A 109 10.05 -22.10 -10.75
N MET A 110 10.52 -21.47 -11.85
CA MET A 110 11.87 -20.89 -11.88
C MET A 110 12.01 -19.72 -10.92
N GLY A 111 11.00 -18.86 -10.79
CA GLY A 111 11.00 -17.77 -9.81
C GLY A 111 11.14 -18.30 -8.38
N LEU A 112 10.33 -19.28 -8.01
CA LEU A 112 10.36 -19.89 -6.67
C LEU A 112 11.71 -20.56 -6.39
N VAL A 113 12.21 -21.41 -7.31
CA VAL A 113 13.50 -22.08 -7.16
C VAL A 113 14.63 -21.06 -7.02
N SER A 114 14.62 -20.01 -7.84
CA SER A 114 15.62 -18.93 -7.78
C SER A 114 15.65 -18.23 -6.45
N PHE A 115 14.48 -17.89 -5.90
CA PHE A 115 14.38 -17.28 -4.58
C PHE A 115 14.91 -18.22 -3.49
N LEU A 116 14.44 -19.47 -3.47
CA LEU A 116 14.88 -20.45 -2.47
C LEU A 116 16.39 -20.69 -2.54
N MET A 117 16.98 -20.72 -3.73
CA MET A 117 18.43 -20.84 -3.89
C MET A 117 19.20 -19.68 -3.25
N LEU A 118 18.65 -18.47 -3.23
CA LEU A 118 19.28 -17.30 -2.61
C LEU A 118 19.17 -17.30 -1.09
N VAL A 119 18.08 -17.84 -0.53
CA VAL A 119 17.68 -17.60 0.88
C VAL A 119 17.75 -18.82 1.79
N VAL A 120 17.70 -20.05 1.24
CA VAL A 120 17.63 -21.26 2.06
C VAL A 120 18.93 -21.47 2.83
N GLU A 121 18.81 -21.63 4.13
CA GLU A 121 19.84 -22.12 5.03
C GLU A 121 19.31 -23.42 5.67
N PHE A 122 20.16 -24.45 5.67
CA PHE A 122 19.83 -25.70 6.33
C PHE A 122 20.24 -25.64 7.80
N THR A 123 19.35 -26.09 8.68
CA THR A 123 19.62 -26.23 10.10
C THR A 123 20.42 -27.50 10.38
N GLU A 124 21.04 -27.63 11.56
CA GLU A 124 21.87 -28.79 11.90
C GLU A 124 21.10 -30.12 11.89
N ASP A 125 19.80 -30.06 12.16
CA ASP A 125 18.86 -31.21 12.11
C ASP A 125 18.26 -31.48 10.71
N GLY A 126 18.79 -30.79 9.68
CA GLY A 126 18.35 -30.93 8.27
C GLY A 126 17.07 -30.21 7.89
N GLY A 127 16.52 -29.40 8.78
CA GLY A 127 15.40 -28.51 8.49
C GLY A 127 15.79 -27.32 7.64
N ILE A 128 14.81 -26.51 7.24
CA ILE A 128 15.01 -25.24 6.52
C ILE A 128 14.73 -24.09 7.48
N SER A 129 15.70 -23.17 7.61
CA SER A 129 15.55 -21.95 8.37
C SER A 129 14.50 -21.03 7.74
N LYS A 130 13.60 -20.49 8.57
CA LYS A 130 12.57 -19.52 8.14
C LYS A 130 13.09 -18.09 8.06
N THR A 131 14.33 -17.82 8.45
CA THR A 131 14.89 -16.47 8.66
C THR A 131 14.64 -15.52 7.50
N TYR A 132 14.81 -15.99 6.27
CA TYR A 132 14.64 -15.18 5.06
C TYR A 132 13.42 -15.56 4.20
N LEU A 133 12.56 -16.46 4.65
CA LEU A 133 11.33 -16.82 3.93
C LEU A 133 10.20 -15.81 4.15
N GLY A 134 10.30 -15.05 5.25
CA GLY A 134 9.37 -13.98 5.63
C GLY A 134 9.86 -12.59 5.19
N PRO A 135 9.42 -11.54 5.90
CA PRO A 135 9.67 -10.13 5.53
C PRO A 135 11.13 -9.75 5.31
N LYS A 136 12.07 -10.36 6.04
CA LYS A 136 13.51 -10.12 5.86
C LYS A 136 14.05 -10.51 4.47
N GLY A 137 13.37 -11.42 3.78
CA GLY A 137 13.70 -11.82 2.40
C GLY A 137 12.93 -11.08 1.32
N LEU A 138 12.04 -10.14 1.68
CA LEU A 138 11.06 -9.57 0.76
C LEU A 138 11.68 -8.90 -0.47
N PHE A 139 12.68 -8.04 -0.28
CA PHE A 139 13.39 -7.40 -1.40
C PHE A 139 14.11 -8.43 -2.28
N CYS A 140 14.77 -9.42 -1.67
CA CYS A 140 15.41 -10.52 -2.39
C CYS A 140 14.37 -11.32 -3.21
N ALA A 141 13.19 -11.58 -2.65
CA ALA A 141 12.07 -12.25 -3.30
C ALA A 141 11.57 -11.51 -4.54
N MET A 142 11.42 -10.19 -4.45
CA MET A 142 11.00 -9.36 -5.59
C MET A 142 12.03 -9.45 -6.72
N PHE A 143 13.32 -9.29 -6.40
CA PHE A 143 14.37 -9.35 -7.42
C PHE A 143 14.56 -10.74 -8.00
N ALA A 144 14.45 -11.79 -7.18
CA ALA A 144 14.49 -13.18 -7.67
C ALA A 144 13.38 -13.45 -8.68
N GLY A 145 12.14 -13.02 -8.35
CA GLY A 145 11.00 -13.13 -9.26
C GLY A 145 11.20 -12.36 -10.56
N PHE A 146 11.71 -11.13 -10.51
CA PHE A 146 11.98 -10.32 -11.69
C PHE A 146 13.05 -10.97 -12.57
N ILE A 147 14.22 -11.23 -12.01
CA ILE A 147 15.38 -11.71 -12.77
C ILE A 147 15.10 -13.09 -13.36
N ALA A 148 14.44 -13.98 -12.63
CA ALA A 148 14.10 -15.31 -13.12
C ALA A 148 13.20 -15.24 -14.37
N VAL A 149 12.14 -14.40 -14.33
CA VAL A 149 11.24 -14.25 -15.46
C VAL A 149 11.88 -13.52 -16.64
N GLU A 150 12.70 -12.50 -16.39
CA GLU A 150 13.43 -11.80 -17.47
C GLU A 150 14.49 -12.71 -18.13
N LEU A 151 15.19 -13.53 -17.36
CA LEU A 151 16.09 -14.55 -17.91
C LEU A 151 15.32 -15.58 -18.73
N PHE A 152 14.17 -16.04 -18.23
CA PHE A 152 13.28 -16.94 -18.98
C PHE A 152 12.86 -16.33 -20.30
N ARG A 153 12.39 -15.08 -20.28
CA ARG A 153 12.01 -14.30 -21.47
C ARG A 153 13.16 -14.14 -22.45
N TRP A 154 14.36 -13.84 -21.94
CA TRP A 154 15.57 -13.72 -22.73
C TRP A 154 15.94 -15.04 -23.41
N CYS A 155 15.93 -16.16 -22.68
CA CYS A 155 16.18 -17.49 -23.22
C CYS A 155 15.19 -17.86 -24.35
N LYS A 156 13.89 -17.60 -24.12
CA LYS A 156 12.85 -17.82 -25.14
C LYS A 156 13.08 -16.98 -26.39
N LYS A 157 13.44 -15.69 -26.25
CA LYS A 157 13.75 -14.80 -27.38
C LYS A 157 14.98 -15.24 -28.16
N LYS A 158 15.96 -15.85 -27.50
CA LYS A 158 17.19 -16.37 -28.11
C LYS A 158 17.06 -17.80 -28.61
N ASN A 159 15.88 -18.42 -28.48
CA ASN A 159 15.62 -19.81 -28.84
C ASN A 159 16.54 -20.81 -28.12
N PHE A 160 16.92 -20.53 -26.87
CA PHE A 160 17.62 -21.51 -26.02
C PHE A 160 16.63 -22.57 -25.52
N THR A 161 16.11 -23.37 -26.45
CA THR A 161 15.12 -24.42 -26.18
C THR A 161 15.45 -25.67 -26.98
N ILE A 162 15.14 -26.83 -26.43
CA ILE A 162 15.21 -28.09 -27.17
C ILE A 162 13.90 -28.22 -27.95
N LYS A 163 14.00 -28.22 -29.29
CA LYS A 163 12.84 -28.44 -30.16
C LYS A 163 12.60 -29.94 -30.30
N MET A 164 11.41 -30.37 -29.95
CA MET A 164 10.95 -31.71 -30.16
C MET A 164 10.23 -31.84 -31.52
N PRO A 165 10.23 -33.04 -32.13
CA PRO A 165 9.43 -33.30 -33.33
C PRO A 165 7.93 -33.10 -33.09
N ASP A 166 7.20 -32.68 -34.14
CA ASP A 166 5.75 -32.39 -34.06
C ASP A 166 4.89 -33.62 -33.65
N THR A 167 5.46 -34.84 -33.67
CA THR A 167 4.82 -36.06 -33.21
C THR A 167 4.75 -36.19 -31.70
N VAL A 168 5.49 -35.37 -30.95
CA VAL A 168 5.54 -35.40 -29.49
C VAL A 168 4.40 -34.50 -28.93
N PRO A 169 3.61 -35.03 -27.96
CA PRO A 169 2.55 -34.22 -27.35
C PRO A 169 3.08 -32.91 -26.75
N ASP A 170 2.32 -31.83 -26.89
CA ASP A 170 2.72 -30.46 -26.49
C ASP A 170 3.19 -30.36 -25.04
N PHE A 171 2.54 -31.08 -24.10
CA PHE A 171 2.91 -31.02 -22.68
C PHE A 171 4.29 -31.64 -22.42
N VAL A 172 4.69 -32.65 -23.19
CA VAL A 172 6.02 -33.27 -23.11
C VAL A 172 7.05 -32.34 -23.76
N SER A 173 6.74 -31.83 -24.93
CA SER A 173 7.59 -30.87 -25.66
C SER A 173 7.96 -29.67 -24.80
N ARG A 174 6.97 -29.07 -24.11
CA ARG A 174 7.19 -27.94 -23.18
C ARG A 174 8.17 -28.30 -22.05
N SER A 175 8.08 -29.50 -21.48
CA SER A 175 8.98 -29.93 -20.42
C SER A 175 10.43 -29.99 -20.87
N PHE A 176 10.68 -30.53 -22.08
CA PHE A 176 12.05 -30.58 -22.67
C PHE A 176 12.57 -29.21 -23.07
N GLU A 177 11.71 -28.32 -23.58
CA GLU A 177 12.06 -26.92 -23.88
C GLU A 177 12.54 -26.16 -22.63
N MET A 178 12.03 -26.53 -21.46
CA MET A 178 12.37 -25.89 -20.19
C MET A 178 13.77 -26.26 -19.68
N ILE A 179 14.34 -27.42 -20.06
CA ILE A 179 15.61 -27.91 -19.51
C ILE A 179 16.77 -26.90 -19.70
N PRO A 180 17.08 -26.42 -20.93
CA PRO A 180 18.16 -25.44 -21.10
C PRO A 180 17.91 -24.12 -20.37
N ILE A 181 16.67 -23.66 -20.35
CA ILE A 181 16.25 -22.45 -19.66
C ILE A 181 16.50 -22.60 -18.16
N SER A 182 16.08 -23.73 -17.58
CA SER A 182 16.27 -24.03 -16.14
C SER A 182 17.77 -24.11 -15.77
N VAL A 183 18.60 -24.73 -16.59
CA VAL A 183 20.05 -24.79 -16.37
C VAL A 183 20.66 -23.40 -16.32
N ILE A 184 20.28 -22.50 -17.24
CA ILE A 184 20.78 -21.12 -17.27
C ILE A 184 20.33 -20.35 -16.02
N ILE A 185 19.03 -20.43 -15.67
CA ILE A 185 18.48 -19.69 -14.53
C ILE A 185 19.07 -20.19 -13.21
N ILE A 186 19.05 -21.51 -13.00
CA ILE A 186 19.60 -22.14 -11.80
C ILE A 186 21.12 -21.85 -11.68
N GLY A 187 21.85 -21.99 -12.79
CA GLY A 187 23.29 -21.70 -12.84
C GLY A 187 23.58 -20.22 -12.47
N PHE A 188 22.80 -19.29 -13.00
CA PHE A 188 22.93 -17.86 -12.67
C PHE A 188 22.73 -17.61 -11.16
N PHE A 189 21.64 -18.08 -10.58
CA PHE A 189 21.36 -17.84 -9.17
C PHE A 189 22.32 -18.58 -8.23
N LEU A 190 22.81 -19.76 -8.65
CA LEU A 190 23.86 -20.47 -7.91
C LEU A 190 25.16 -19.65 -7.87
N ILE A 191 25.58 -19.08 -9.01
CA ILE A 191 26.75 -18.19 -9.07
C ILE A 191 26.55 -16.98 -8.18
N VAL A 192 25.39 -16.31 -8.23
CA VAL A 192 25.06 -15.17 -7.37
C VAL A 192 25.21 -15.57 -5.89
N ARG A 193 24.64 -16.71 -5.48
CA ARG A 193 24.76 -17.18 -4.10
C ARG A 193 26.23 -17.45 -3.70
N ILE A 194 26.99 -18.13 -4.56
CA ILE A 194 28.42 -18.44 -4.30
C ILE A 194 29.21 -17.14 -4.11
N VAL A 195 29.00 -16.16 -4.98
CA VAL A 195 29.67 -14.85 -4.88
C VAL A 195 29.28 -14.14 -3.57
N CYS A 196 28.01 -14.08 -3.25
CA CYS A 196 27.54 -13.43 -2.03
C CYS A 196 28.11 -14.09 -0.77
N VAL A 197 28.03 -15.40 -0.67
CA VAL A 197 28.44 -16.13 0.54
C VAL A 197 29.96 -16.23 0.65
N ASN A 198 30.65 -16.60 -0.43
CA ASN A 198 32.09 -16.92 -0.35
C ASN A 198 33.01 -15.72 -0.63
N VAL A 199 32.55 -14.71 -1.40
CA VAL A 199 33.37 -13.52 -1.70
C VAL A 199 32.99 -12.35 -0.82
N LEU A 200 31.66 -12.09 -0.65
CA LEU A 200 31.15 -10.98 0.15
C LEU A 200 30.91 -11.36 1.62
N ASN A 201 31.05 -12.63 1.98
CA ASN A 201 30.78 -13.17 3.33
C ASN A 201 29.41 -12.73 3.88
N THR A 202 28.39 -12.69 3.03
CA THR A 202 27.08 -12.15 3.37
C THR A 202 25.98 -12.90 2.61
N MET A 203 24.85 -13.15 3.28
CA MET A 203 23.69 -13.73 2.63
C MET A 203 23.04 -12.75 1.64
N PRO A 204 22.58 -13.21 0.45
CA PRO A 204 21.97 -12.34 -0.56
C PRO A 204 20.85 -11.42 -0.02
N PRO A 205 19.90 -11.86 0.84
CA PRO A 205 18.90 -10.98 1.40
C PRO A 205 19.44 -9.75 2.14
N LEU A 206 20.57 -9.91 2.85
CA LEU A 206 21.21 -8.80 3.58
C LEU A 206 21.81 -7.75 2.64
N ILE A 207 22.31 -8.16 1.48
CA ILE A 207 22.81 -7.23 0.46
C ILE A 207 21.64 -6.38 -0.08
N PHE A 208 20.51 -7.01 -0.43
CA PHE A 208 19.33 -6.28 -0.88
C PHE A 208 18.81 -5.33 0.20
N THR A 209 18.75 -5.79 1.46
CA THR A 209 18.36 -4.92 2.58
C THR A 209 19.30 -3.73 2.71
N ALA A 210 20.61 -3.92 2.59
CA ALA A 210 21.59 -2.83 2.67
C ALA A 210 21.46 -1.81 1.52
N ILE A 211 21.15 -2.26 0.31
CA ILE A 211 20.89 -1.36 -0.85
C ILE A 211 19.67 -0.49 -0.59
N PHE A 212 18.61 -1.04 0.01
CA PHE A 212 17.38 -0.30 0.29
C PHE A 212 17.38 0.40 1.66
N ALA A 213 18.37 0.14 2.52
CA ALA A 213 18.44 0.72 3.87
C ALA A 213 18.29 2.25 3.92
N PRO A 214 18.88 3.07 3.01
CA PRO A 214 18.66 4.51 3.03
C PRO A 214 17.19 4.90 2.75
N LEU A 215 16.54 4.20 1.83
CA LEU A 215 15.13 4.42 1.51
C LEU A 215 14.22 3.96 2.66
N VAL A 216 14.49 2.76 3.18
CA VAL A 216 13.77 2.19 4.33
C VAL A 216 13.88 3.12 5.54
N GLY A 217 15.11 3.53 5.91
CA GLY A 217 15.33 4.44 7.05
C GLY A 217 14.68 5.81 6.87
N SER A 218 14.56 6.30 5.64
CA SER A 218 13.87 7.57 5.37
C SER A 218 12.37 7.48 5.63
N MET A 219 11.74 6.34 5.41
CA MET A 219 10.29 6.17 5.62
C MET A 219 9.88 6.15 7.10
N ASP A 220 10.79 5.75 7.99
CA ASP A 220 10.59 5.78 9.45
C ASP A 220 11.05 7.11 10.09
N ASN A 221 11.29 8.12 9.29
CA ASN A 221 11.52 9.48 9.73
C ASN A 221 10.21 10.28 9.65
N PRO A 222 9.72 10.90 10.74
CA PRO A 222 8.41 11.54 10.76
C PRO A 222 8.32 12.76 9.83
N ILE A 223 9.44 13.45 9.58
CA ILE A 223 9.49 14.56 8.61
C ILE A 223 9.33 14.02 7.19
N ALA A 224 10.12 13.01 6.82
CA ALA A 224 10.03 12.37 5.51
C ALA A 224 8.66 11.72 5.29
N TYR A 225 8.08 11.12 6.34
CA TYR A 225 6.72 10.60 6.30
C TYR A 225 5.68 11.69 6.04
N THR A 226 5.81 12.87 6.66
CA THR A 226 4.94 14.02 6.39
C THR A 226 5.03 14.43 4.92
N PHE A 227 6.24 14.50 4.35
CA PHE A 227 6.41 14.79 2.93
C PHE A 227 5.83 13.69 2.04
N LEU A 228 5.95 12.42 2.42
CA LEU A 228 5.33 11.31 1.70
C LEU A 228 3.79 11.45 1.67
N LYS A 229 3.17 11.81 2.80
CA LYS A 229 1.72 12.06 2.87
C LYS A 229 1.31 13.25 2.01
N MET A 230 2.09 14.32 2.00
CA MET A 230 1.87 15.46 1.09
C MET A 230 2.03 15.04 -0.38
N LEU A 231 3.02 14.21 -0.71
CA LEU A 231 3.22 13.70 -2.07
C LEU A 231 2.07 12.80 -2.52
N GLN A 232 1.57 11.92 -1.65
CA GLN A 232 0.41 11.08 -1.92
C GLN A 232 -0.84 11.94 -2.21
N ALA A 233 -1.11 12.94 -1.36
CA ALA A 233 -2.19 13.88 -1.58
C ALA A 233 -2.00 14.73 -2.84
N LEU A 234 -0.77 15.15 -3.14
CA LEU A 234 -0.44 15.91 -4.35
C LEU A 234 -0.72 15.09 -5.62
N ILE A 235 -0.29 13.84 -5.68
CA ILE A 235 -0.55 12.93 -6.79
C ILE A 235 -2.06 12.77 -6.99
N PHE A 236 -2.80 12.59 -5.90
CA PHE A 236 -4.25 12.44 -5.95
C PHE A 236 -4.96 13.74 -6.35
N PHE A 237 -4.44 14.88 -5.95
CA PHE A 237 -4.94 16.19 -6.39
C PHE A 237 -4.88 16.36 -7.92
N PHE A 238 -3.95 15.67 -8.58
CA PHE A 238 -3.87 15.61 -10.05
C PHE A 238 -4.68 14.48 -10.67
N GLY A 239 -5.54 13.81 -9.90
CA GLY A 239 -6.42 12.74 -10.38
C GLY A 239 -5.72 11.38 -10.50
N ILE A 240 -4.50 11.23 -10.02
CA ILE A 240 -3.76 9.98 -10.04
C ILE A 240 -3.85 9.34 -8.66
N HIS A 241 -4.34 8.09 -8.60
CA HIS A 241 -4.50 7.42 -7.33
C HIS A 241 -3.15 7.17 -6.63
N PRO A 242 -2.99 7.48 -5.32
CA PRO A 242 -1.73 7.36 -4.58
C PRO A 242 -1.13 5.96 -4.57
N SER A 243 -1.92 4.93 -4.86
CA SER A 243 -1.45 3.55 -4.96
C SER A 243 -0.37 3.33 -6.03
N VAL A 244 -0.11 4.31 -6.90
CA VAL A 244 1.05 4.30 -7.81
C VAL A 244 2.38 4.21 -7.05
N LEU A 245 2.43 4.68 -5.80
CA LEU A 245 3.60 4.58 -4.92
C LEU A 245 3.69 3.26 -4.15
N SER A 246 2.60 2.46 -4.10
CA SER A 246 2.57 1.22 -3.31
C SER A 246 3.66 0.20 -3.66
N PRO A 247 4.13 0.05 -4.91
CA PRO A 247 5.24 -0.85 -5.21
C PRO A 247 6.51 -0.55 -4.41
N ILE A 248 6.70 0.71 -4.01
CA ILE A 248 7.85 1.16 -3.23
C ILE A 248 7.52 1.16 -1.73
N THR A 249 6.35 1.69 -1.37
CA THR A 249 6.00 1.94 0.03
C THR A 249 5.52 0.70 0.78
N SER A 250 4.75 -0.18 0.12
CA SER A 250 4.17 -1.36 0.79
C SER A 250 5.20 -2.41 1.23
N PRO A 251 6.25 -2.74 0.45
CA PRO A 251 7.29 -3.65 0.93
C PRO A 251 7.98 -3.15 2.21
N ILE A 252 8.26 -1.83 2.27
CA ILE A 252 8.93 -1.20 3.41
C ILE A 252 8.02 -1.24 4.65
N SER A 253 6.78 -0.80 4.52
CA SER A 253 5.83 -0.79 5.66
C SER A 253 5.58 -2.20 6.20
N THR A 254 5.53 -3.20 5.32
CA THR A 254 5.34 -4.60 5.71
C THR A 254 6.56 -5.18 6.41
N GLN A 255 7.76 -4.80 5.98
CA GLN A 255 9.00 -5.17 6.66
C GLN A 255 9.03 -4.61 8.08
N PHE A 256 8.71 -3.33 8.27
CA PHE A 256 8.65 -2.70 9.58
C PHE A 256 7.60 -3.31 10.51
N LEU A 257 6.44 -3.69 9.97
CA LEU A 257 5.46 -4.42 10.77
C LEU A 257 6.03 -5.73 11.31
N ALA A 258 6.76 -6.47 10.48
CA ALA A 258 7.37 -7.72 10.90
C ALA A 258 8.50 -7.53 11.91
N GLU A 259 9.30 -6.48 11.75
CA GLU A 259 10.34 -6.11 12.73
C GLU A 259 9.72 -5.73 14.07
N ASN A 260 8.63 -4.96 14.07
CA ASN A 260 7.85 -4.65 15.27
C ASN A 260 7.32 -5.92 15.96
N ILE A 261 6.72 -6.83 15.19
CA ILE A 261 6.22 -8.11 15.72
C ILE A 261 7.37 -8.91 16.35
N ALA A 262 8.49 -9.06 15.64
CA ALA A 262 9.65 -9.79 16.13
C ALA A 262 10.24 -9.17 17.41
N ALA A 263 10.28 -7.83 17.49
CA ALA A 263 10.73 -7.12 18.69
C ALA A 263 9.83 -7.43 19.89
N VAL A 264 8.51 -7.37 19.70
CA VAL A 264 7.57 -7.65 20.81
C VAL A 264 7.62 -9.12 21.22
N GLN A 265 7.74 -10.06 20.30
CA GLN A 265 7.93 -11.49 20.61
C GLN A 265 9.23 -11.75 21.38
N ALA A 266 10.28 -10.97 21.13
CA ALA A 266 11.53 -11.02 21.88
C ALA A 266 11.48 -10.27 23.22
N GLY A 267 10.33 -9.70 23.60
CA GLY A 267 10.14 -8.93 24.84
C GLY A 267 10.63 -7.48 24.75
N HIS A 268 10.88 -6.97 23.56
CA HIS A 268 11.27 -5.57 23.32
C HIS A 268 10.06 -4.72 22.89
N VAL A 269 10.24 -3.41 22.88
CA VAL A 269 9.23 -2.46 22.40
C VAL A 269 9.30 -2.34 20.87
N ALA A 270 8.15 -2.29 20.22
CA ALA A 270 8.07 -1.94 18.80
C ALA A 270 8.51 -0.47 18.58
N THR A 271 9.33 -0.22 17.58
CA THR A 271 9.94 1.11 17.34
C THR A 271 9.57 1.73 16.01
N HIS A 272 9.14 0.93 15.03
CA HIS A 272 8.81 1.42 13.70
C HIS A 272 7.37 1.87 13.63
N PHE A 273 7.14 3.15 13.31
CA PHE A 273 5.78 3.69 13.18
C PHE A 273 5.21 3.50 11.77
N TYR A 274 6.07 3.40 10.74
CA TYR A 274 5.63 3.25 9.36
C TYR A 274 5.27 1.79 9.05
N ALA A 275 4.05 1.39 9.38
CA ALA A 275 3.52 0.04 9.13
C ALA A 275 2.14 0.11 8.45
N PRO A 276 1.63 -0.98 7.84
CA PRO A 276 0.37 -0.95 7.09
C PRO A 276 -0.85 -0.49 7.91
N GLY A 277 -0.95 -0.93 9.17
CA GLY A 277 -2.03 -0.52 10.08
C GLY A 277 -2.04 0.99 10.34
N PRO A 278 -0.95 1.61 10.84
CA PRO A 278 -0.84 3.06 11.00
C PRO A 278 -1.02 3.87 9.71
N GLU A 279 -0.51 3.36 8.60
CA GLU A 279 -0.72 4.01 7.30
C GLU A 279 -2.20 4.07 6.91
N SER A 280 -2.96 3.02 7.21
CA SER A 280 -4.40 2.98 7.01
C SER A 280 -5.15 3.87 8.02
N ALA A 281 -4.96 3.61 9.32
CA ALA A 281 -5.76 4.19 10.39
C ALA A 281 -5.51 5.67 10.66
N PHE A 282 -4.28 6.16 10.41
CA PHE A 282 -3.88 7.55 10.65
C PHE A 282 -3.43 8.24 9.37
N GLY A 283 -2.58 7.59 8.57
CA GLY A 283 -2.04 8.16 7.35
C GLY A 283 -3.08 8.44 6.28
N ASN A 284 -4.06 7.57 6.17
CA ASN A 284 -5.21 7.70 5.27
C ASN A 284 -6.52 7.90 6.05
N PHE A 285 -6.46 8.53 7.22
CA PHE A 285 -7.64 8.84 8.04
C PHE A 285 -8.71 9.53 7.20
N THR A 286 -9.84 8.84 6.99
CA THR A 286 -10.94 9.31 6.11
C THR A 286 -10.53 9.54 4.64
N GLY A 287 -9.49 8.83 4.18
CA GLY A 287 -8.92 8.91 2.84
C GLY A 287 -7.74 9.89 2.72
N SER A 288 -7.01 9.80 1.63
CA SER A 288 -5.87 10.67 1.36
C SER A 288 -6.26 12.15 1.44
N GLY A 289 -5.43 12.95 2.12
CA GLY A 289 -5.68 14.38 2.31
C GLY A 289 -6.68 14.69 3.42
N VAL A 290 -7.10 13.70 4.21
CA VAL A 290 -7.96 13.82 5.42
C VAL A 290 -9.22 14.66 5.14
N THR A 291 -10.08 14.16 4.26
CA THR A 291 -11.17 14.94 3.64
C THR A 291 -12.47 15.00 4.45
N ILE A 292 -12.54 14.40 5.63
CA ILE A 292 -13.77 14.37 6.45
C ILE A 292 -14.29 15.79 6.79
N GLY A 293 -13.39 16.75 6.96
CA GLY A 293 -13.78 18.16 7.18
C GLY A 293 -14.52 18.74 5.98
N CYS A 294 -14.09 18.40 4.75
CA CYS A 294 -14.81 18.78 3.54
C CYS A 294 -16.21 18.15 3.51
N VAL A 295 -16.29 16.84 3.77
CA VAL A 295 -17.57 16.10 3.84
C VAL A 295 -18.50 16.75 4.85
N PHE A 296 -18.00 17.06 6.06
CA PHE A 296 -18.79 17.70 7.12
C PHE A 296 -19.37 19.03 6.66
N TRP A 297 -18.56 19.92 6.06
CA TRP A 297 -19.03 21.23 5.63
C TRP A 297 -19.91 21.17 4.39
N CYS A 298 -19.74 20.19 3.52
CA CYS A 298 -20.67 19.91 2.44
C CYS A 298 -22.04 19.47 2.99
N LEU A 299 -22.09 18.60 4.01
CA LEU A 299 -23.34 18.22 4.69
C LEU A 299 -24.07 19.43 5.29
N MET A 300 -23.32 20.38 5.82
CA MET A 300 -23.85 21.61 6.44
C MET A 300 -24.07 22.74 5.43
N SER A 301 -23.84 22.51 4.15
CA SER A 301 -23.99 23.51 3.09
C SER A 301 -25.47 23.86 2.87
N LYS A 302 -25.73 25.12 2.53
CA LYS A 302 -27.03 25.59 2.05
C LYS A 302 -27.27 25.23 0.58
N ASN A 303 -26.21 25.08 -0.20
CA ASN A 303 -26.28 24.61 -1.58
C ASN A 303 -26.72 23.13 -1.63
N LYS A 304 -27.82 22.84 -2.35
CA LYS A 304 -28.42 21.51 -2.41
C LYS A 304 -27.47 20.47 -3.05
N ALA A 305 -26.71 20.86 -4.09
CA ALA A 305 -25.79 19.99 -4.77
C ALA A 305 -24.62 19.58 -3.85
N LEU A 306 -23.97 20.53 -3.19
CA LEU A 306 -22.91 20.25 -2.22
C LEU A 306 -23.41 19.40 -1.05
N LYS A 307 -24.62 19.68 -0.56
CA LYS A 307 -25.24 18.88 0.51
C LYS A 307 -25.48 17.44 0.11
N GLN A 308 -25.88 17.21 -1.14
CA GLN A 308 -26.05 15.84 -1.67
C GLN A 308 -24.71 15.12 -1.81
N VAL A 309 -23.68 15.79 -2.31
CA VAL A 309 -22.30 15.25 -2.34
C VAL A 309 -21.85 14.88 -0.94
N GLY A 310 -22.04 15.74 0.06
CA GLY A 310 -21.71 15.44 1.45
C GLY A 310 -22.41 14.19 1.97
N ARG A 311 -23.71 14.01 1.67
CA ARG A 311 -24.48 12.81 2.07
C ARG A 311 -23.94 11.53 1.44
N LEU A 312 -23.63 11.57 0.14
CA LEU A 312 -23.10 10.41 -0.58
C LEU A 312 -21.67 10.05 -0.12
N SER A 313 -20.90 11.04 0.32
CA SER A 313 -19.52 10.86 0.72
C SER A 313 -19.33 10.46 2.20
N PHE A 314 -20.35 10.66 3.05
CA PHE A 314 -20.20 10.51 4.50
C PHE A 314 -19.86 9.08 4.92
N ILE A 315 -20.67 8.12 4.53
CA ILE A 315 -20.42 6.70 4.87
C ILE A 315 -19.10 6.20 4.26
N PRO A 316 -18.82 6.38 2.95
CA PRO A 316 -17.52 6.02 2.39
C PRO A 316 -16.33 6.64 3.14
N ALA A 317 -16.40 7.92 3.51
CA ALA A 317 -15.32 8.61 4.23
C ALA A 317 -15.01 7.96 5.59
N LEU A 318 -16.01 7.44 6.30
CA LEU A 318 -15.79 6.72 7.57
C LEU A 318 -15.00 5.41 7.38
N PHE A 319 -14.94 4.89 6.15
CA PHE A 319 -14.17 3.71 5.78
C PHE A 319 -12.93 4.05 4.93
N GLY A 320 -12.46 5.30 4.99
CA GLY A 320 -11.24 5.73 4.29
C GLY A 320 -11.41 5.89 2.77
N ILE A 321 -12.64 5.87 2.25
CA ILE A 321 -12.94 6.02 0.82
C ILE A 321 -13.40 7.46 0.57
N ASN A 322 -12.58 8.24 -0.13
CA ASN A 322 -12.86 9.66 -0.36
C ASN A 322 -13.05 10.07 -1.82
N GLU A 323 -13.09 9.13 -2.75
CA GLU A 323 -13.38 9.39 -4.16
C GLU A 323 -14.72 10.15 -4.37
N PRO A 324 -15.81 9.82 -3.66
CA PRO A 324 -17.07 10.56 -3.84
C PRO A 324 -16.95 12.05 -3.52
N ILE A 325 -16.18 12.44 -2.47
CA ILE A 325 -15.98 13.85 -2.14
C ILE A 325 -14.97 14.51 -3.07
N LEU A 326 -13.93 13.79 -3.50
CA LEU A 326 -12.90 14.31 -4.39
C LEU A 326 -13.45 14.75 -5.74
N PHE A 327 -14.34 13.95 -6.30
CA PHE A 327 -14.95 14.23 -7.60
C PHE A 327 -16.27 15.01 -7.48
N GLY A 328 -17.04 14.78 -6.42
CA GLY A 328 -18.31 15.46 -6.19
C GLY A 328 -18.19 16.91 -5.74
N ALA A 329 -17.23 17.23 -4.87
CA ALA A 329 -16.93 18.60 -4.45
C ALA A 329 -15.78 19.25 -5.26
N PRO A 330 -15.57 18.88 -6.49
CA PRO A 330 -14.41 18.93 -7.39
C PRO A 330 -13.12 19.42 -6.71
N ILE A 331 -12.56 18.57 -5.84
CA ILE A 331 -11.29 18.86 -5.15
C ILE A 331 -10.13 18.69 -6.13
N VAL A 332 -10.22 17.69 -7.00
CA VAL A 332 -9.21 17.38 -8.01
C VAL A 332 -9.02 18.57 -8.94
N LEU A 333 -7.78 19.00 -9.11
CA LEU A 333 -7.37 20.15 -9.95
C LEU A 333 -7.99 21.50 -9.56
N ASN A 334 -8.63 21.61 -8.40
CA ASN A 334 -9.21 22.86 -7.93
C ASN A 334 -8.22 23.62 -7.02
N PRO A 335 -7.69 24.78 -7.47
CA PRO A 335 -6.70 25.56 -6.72
C PRO A 335 -7.14 25.94 -5.32
N MET A 336 -8.43 26.14 -5.12
CA MET A 336 -8.99 26.56 -3.83
C MET A 336 -8.79 25.47 -2.77
N PHE A 337 -8.77 24.20 -3.18
CA PHE A 337 -8.62 23.07 -2.28
C PHE A 337 -7.18 22.52 -2.19
N PHE A 338 -6.23 23.12 -2.92
CA PHE A 338 -4.84 22.66 -2.89
C PHE A 338 -4.23 22.70 -1.48
N ILE A 339 -4.39 23.83 -0.79
CA ILE A 339 -3.83 23.99 0.56
C ILE A 339 -4.44 23.01 1.56
N PRO A 340 -5.79 22.94 1.73
CA PRO A 340 -6.38 22.05 2.72
C PRO A 340 -6.18 20.58 2.39
N PHE A 341 -6.16 20.19 1.11
CA PHE A 341 -6.03 18.82 0.69
C PHE A 341 -4.57 18.32 0.70
N VAL A 342 -3.65 19.06 0.07
CA VAL A 342 -2.26 18.62 -0.11
C VAL A 342 -1.41 18.94 1.12
N ILE A 343 -1.38 20.20 1.53
CA ILE A 343 -0.47 20.65 2.58
C ILE A 343 -1.02 20.27 3.95
N CYS A 344 -2.22 20.77 4.29
CA CYS A 344 -2.79 20.51 5.60
C CYS A 344 -3.20 19.04 5.76
N GLY A 345 -3.78 18.42 4.72
CA GLY A 345 -4.13 17.03 4.72
C GLY A 345 -2.93 16.09 4.90
N GLY A 346 -1.79 16.41 4.25
CA GLY A 346 -0.55 15.68 4.46
C GLY A 346 0.00 15.79 5.88
N ILE A 347 -0.04 16.99 6.46
CA ILE A 347 0.37 17.23 7.87
C ILE A 347 -0.57 16.45 8.82
N ILE A 348 -1.89 16.60 8.66
CA ILE A 348 -2.86 15.92 9.53
C ILE A 348 -2.71 14.39 9.41
N GLY A 349 -2.54 13.86 8.19
CA GLY A 349 -2.32 12.43 7.96
C GLY A 349 -1.05 11.89 8.60
N SER A 350 -0.02 12.72 8.80
CA SER A 350 1.22 12.30 9.44
C SER A 350 1.17 12.30 10.98
N LEU A 351 0.14 12.87 11.62
CA LEU A 351 0.06 13.02 13.08
C LEU A 351 0.17 11.70 13.84
N GLY A 352 -0.38 10.60 13.30
CA GLY A 352 -0.23 9.29 13.91
C GLY A 352 1.23 8.83 13.96
N GLY A 353 1.98 9.02 12.86
CA GLY A 353 3.42 8.75 12.80
C GLY A 353 4.21 9.60 13.81
N TRP A 354 3.90 10.89 13.92
CA TRP A 354 4.50 11.77 14.93
C TRP A 354 4.19 11.33 16.36
N ALA A 355 2.94 10.94 16.65
CA ALA A 355 2.53 10.50 17.97
C ALA A 355 3.28 9.21 18.40
N MET A 356 3.46 8.26 17.47
CA MET A 356 4.24 7.05 17.72
C MET A 356 5.74 7.36 17.88
N TYR A 357 6.31 8.18 17.00
CA TYR A 357 7.72 8.57 17.08
C TYR A 357 8.07 9.28 18.40
N LEU A 358 7.18 10.13 18.89
CA LEU A 358 7.33 10.83 20.18
C LEU A 358 7.01 9.97 21.41
N GLY A 359 6.62 8.71 21.22
CA GLY A 359 6.25 7.81 22.31
C GLY A 359 4.92 8.15 23.01
N ILE A 360 4.09 9.03 22.42
CA ILE A 360 2.75 9.37 22.90
C ILE A 360 1.81 8.18 22.72
N MET A 361 2.03 7.39 21.68
CA MET A 361 1.24 6.24 21.29
C MET A 361 2.17 5.08 20.92
N LYS A 362 1.77 3.83 21.19
CA LYS A 362 2.56 2.64 20.85
C LYS A 362 2.66 2.46 19.33
N CYS A 363 3.79 1.92 18.85
CA CYS A 363 3.92 1.45 17.49
C CYS A 363 3.10 0.18 17.28
N SER A 364 2.64 -0.02 16.05
CA SER A 364 1.75 -1.12 15.69
C SER A 364 2.49 -2.44 15.55
N THR A 365 1.85 -3.50 16.02
CA THR A 365 2.20 -4.90 15.73
C THR A 365 1.08 -5.63 14.99
N PHE A 366 0.07 -4.89 14.54
CA PHE A 366 -1.16 -5.45 13.99
C PHE A 366 -1.67 -4.62 12.81
N THR A 367 -2.22 -5.29 11.82
CA THR A 367 -2.93 -4.65 10.70
C THR A 367 -4.39 -5.05 10.77
N PRO A 368 -5.29 -4.20 11.29
CA PRO A 368 -6.71 -4.48 11.34
C PRO A 368 -7.31 -4.48 9.94
N PRO A 369 -8.47 -5.15 9.73
CA PRO A 369 -9.29 -4.90 8.56
C PRO A 369 -9.88 -3.49 8.64
N TYR A 370 -10.34 -2.97 7.50
CA TYR A 370 -11.09 -1.72 7.46
C TYR A 370 -12.42 -1.85 8.24
N VAL A 371 -12.45 -1.31 9.45
CA VAL A 371 -13.62 -1.35 10.36
C VAL A 371 -14.17 0.04 10.68
N GLY A 372 -13.67 1.05 9.99
CA GLY A 372 -14.05 2.45 10.15
C GLY A 372 -13.15 3.20 11.14
N VAL A 373 -13.19 4.54 11.03
CA VAL A 373 -12.39 5.46 11.83
C VAL A 373 -12.58 5.23 13.34
N PHE A 374 -11.62 5.61 14.15
CA PHE A 374 -11.51 5.37 15.61
C PHE A 374 -11.32 3.90 16.00
N LEU A 375 -12.18 2.98 15.53
CA LEU A 375 -12.03 1.57 15.86
C LEU A 375 -10.79 0.96 15.21
N GLU A 376 -10.55 1.31 13.94
CA GLU A 376 -9.35 0.90 13.23
C GLU A 376 -8.08 1.45 13.91
N GLY A 377 -8.09 2.73 14.30
CA GLY A 377 -6.98 3.34 15.04
C GLY A 377 -6.70 2.64 16.37
N PHE A 378 -7.72 2.36 17.15
CA PHE A 378 -7.58 1.62 18.40
C PHE A 378 -7.03 0.21 18.18
N LEU A 379 -7.60 -0.55 17.23
CA LEU A 379 -7.19 -1.91 16.94
C LEU A 379 -5.75 -1.97 16.42
N THR A 380 -5.33 -0.98 15.62
CA THR A 380 -3.98 -0.93 15.07
C THR A 380 -2.88 -0.98 16.13
N ASN A 381 -3.04 -0.23 17.22
CA ASN A 381 -2.00 -0.07 18.23
C ASN A 381 -2.37 -0.69 19.57
N MET A 382 -3.63 -1.13 19.76
CA MET A 382 -4.20 -1.55 21.05
C MET A 382 -3.91 -0.52 22.15
N ASP A 383 -4.02 0.76 21.80
CA ASP A 383 -3.69 1.90 22.66
C ASP A 383 -4.85 2.93 22.61
N PRO A 384 -5.47 3.28 23.76
CA PRO A 384 -6.53 4.29 23.80
C PRO A 384 -6.11 5.66 23.25
N MET A 385 -4.81 5.99 23.29
CA MET A 385 -4.29 7.24 22.72
C MET A 385 -4.53 7.35 21.20
N SER A 386 -4.67 6.22 20.53
CA SER A 386 -5.05 6.17 19.11
C SER A 386 -6.38 6.88 18.83
N ILE A 387 -7.36 6.72 19.72
CA ILE A 387 -8.68 7.39 19.62
C ILE A 387 -8.51 8.91 19.76
N VAL A 388 -7.64 9.34 20.69
CA VAL A 388 -7.35 10.76 20.91
C VAL A 388 -6.68 11.36 19.65
N VAL A 389 -5.70 10.67 19.06
CA VAL A 389 -5.03 11.11 17.83
C VAL A 389 -6.03 11.22 16.69
N ASN A 390 -6.89 10.23 16.47
CA ASN A 390 -7.95 10.30 15.46
C ASN A 390 -8.94 11.43 15.73
N ALA A 391 -9.30 11.70 16.99
CA ALA A 391 -10.15 12.84 17.36
C ALA A 391 -9.48 14.18 17.02
N VAL A 392 -8.19 14.31 17.28
CA VAL A 392 -7.41 15.50 16.90
C VAL A 392 -7.38 15.65 15.38
N GLN A 393 -7.12 14.57 14.62
CA GLN A 393 -7.17 14.60 13.16
C GLN A 393 -8.54 15.05 12.63
N LEU A 394 -9.63 14.54 13.21
CA LEU A 394 -11.00 14.92 12.86
C LEU A 394 -11.25 16.42 13.10
N ILE A 395 -10.94 16.91 14.31
CA ILE A 395 -11.14 18.30 14.69
C ILE A 395 -10.33 19.24 13.80
N LEU A 396 -9.04 18.95 13.58
CA LEU A 396 -8.19 19.75 12.72
C LEU A 396 -8.70 19.76 11.28
N SER A 397 -9.13 18.61 10.76
CA SER A 397 -9.73 18.54 9.43
C SER A 397 -10.97 19.44 9.33
N ILE A 398 -11.90 19.35 10.27
CA ILE A 398 -13.12 20.18 10.27
C ILE A 398 -12.76 21.67 10.31
N LEU A 399 -11.84 22.08 11.18
CA LEU A 399 -11.44 23.48 11.32
C LEU A 399 -10.75 24.02 10.06
N ILE A 400 -9.83 23.25 9.51
CA ILE A 400 -9.04 23.68 8.34
C ILE A 400 -9.90 23.74 7.07
N TRP A 401 -10.78 22.78 6.86
CA TRP A 401 -11.62 22.77 5.66
C TRP A 401 -12.70 23.86 5.65
N TYR A 402 -13.07 24.42 6.81
CA TYR A 402 -14.14 25.43 6.94
C TYR A 402 -14.02 26.61 5.96
N PRO A 403 -12.93 27.42 6.01
CA PRO A 403 -12.85 28.62 5.18
C PRO A 403 -12.85 28.29 3.69
N PHE A 404 -12.27 27.16 3.29
CA PHE A 404 -12.17 26.78 1.89
C PHE A 404 -13.51 26.33 1.32
N VAL A 405 -14.23 25.47 2.05
CA VAL A 405 -15.57 25.01 1.61
C VAL A 405 -16.55 26.18 1.62
N LYS A 406 -16.52 27.05 2.62
CA LYS A 406 -17.38 28.24 2.66
C LYS A 406 -17.08 29.25 1.55
N SER A 407 -15.83 29.42 1.19
CA SER A 407 -15.44 30.24 0.05
C SER A 407 -15.91 29.64 -1.27
N TYR A 408 -15.76 28.31 -1.42
CA TYR A 408 -16.23 27.58 -2.59
C TYR A 408 -17.77 27.65 -2.72
N GLU A 409 -18.50 27.46 -1.61
CA GLU A 409 -19.97 27.54 -1.59
C GLU A 409 -20.47 28.89 -2.10
N LYS A 410 -19.83 30.01 -1.70
CA LYS A 410 -20.17 31.35 -2.19
C LYS A 410 -19.94 31.50 -3.70
N THR A 411 -18.78 31.03 -4.16
CA THR A 411 -18.43 31.13 -5.59
C THR A 411 -19.32 30.24 -6.47
N TYR A 412 -19.69 29.06 -5.98
CA TYR A 412 -20.57 28.12 -6.69
C TYR A 412 -22.02 28.61 -6.70
N GLY A 413 -22.52 29.16 -5.57
CA GLY A 413 -23.85 29.73 -5.47
C GLY A 413 -24.06 30.93 -6.39
N ASN A 414 -23.06 31.84 -6.46
CA ASN A 414 -23.11 32.98 -7.36
C ASN A 414 -23.16 32.57 -8.85
N LYS A 415 -22.41 31.52 -9.24
CA LYS A 415 -22.45 31.01 -10.61
C LYS A 415 -23.78 30.37 -10.97
N GLU A 416 -24.39 29.68 -10.03
CA GLU A 416 -25.71 29.05 -10.23
C GLU A 416 -26.83 30.11 -10.35
N GLU A 417 -26.75 31.19 -9.56
CA GLU A 417 -27.64 32.37 -9.67
C GLU A 417 -27.46 33.10 -10.99
N GLU A 418 -26.21 33.33 -11.44
CA GLU A 418 -25.91 33.93 -12.74
C GLU A 418 -26.44 33.07 -13.90
N THR A 419 -26.23 31.75 -13.85
CA THR A 419 -26.71 30.83 -14.91
C THR A 419 -28.22 30.77 -14.96
N ASN A 420 -28.90 30.76 -13.79
CA ASN A 420 -30.35 30.78 -13.71
C ASN A 420 -30.94 32.15 -14.15
N ALA A 421 -30.24 33.24 -13.88
CA ALA A 421 -30.63 34.58 -14.33
C ALA A 421 -30.54 34.69 -15.87
N ILE A 422 -29.43 34.20 -16.47
CA ILE A 422 -29.23 34.19 -17.92
C ILE A 422 -30.32 33.29 -18.59
N SER A 423 -30.58 32.10 -18.04
CA SER A 423 -31.61 31.21 -18.59
C SER A 423 -33.03 31.75 -18.45
N ALA A 424 -33.30 32.56 -17.41
CA ALA A 424 -34.58 33.23 -17.25
C ALA A 424 -34.72 34.43 -18.22
N GLU A 425 -33.60 35.13 -18.48
CA GLU A 425 -33.53 36.21 -19.45
C GLU A 425 -33.69 35.69 -20.89
N ASP A 426 -33.04 34.58 -21.24
CA ASP A 426 -33.20 33.91 -22.51
C ASP A 426 -34.62 33.37 -22.69
N ALA A 427 -35.26 32.84 -21.63
CA ALA A 427 -36.66 32.38 -21.67
C ALA A 427 -37.62 33.56 -21.85
N ALA A 428 -37.38 34.72 -21.21
CA ALA A 428 -38.19 35.92 -21.37
C ALA A 428 -38.05 36.50 -22.80
N ILE A 429 -36.83 36.45 -23.38
CA ILE A 429 -36.61 36.87 -24.78
C ILE A 429 -37.31 35.91 -25.76
N LEU A 430 -37.40 34.62 -25.46
CA LEU A 430 -38.12 33.63 -26.28
C LEU A 430 -39.64 33.80 -26.17
N ASP A 431 -40.18 34.24 -25.02
CA ASP A 431 -41.59 34.56 -24.82
C ASP A 431 -41.99 35.84 -25.51
N ASP A 432 -41.10 36.86 -25.60
CA ASP A 432 -41.30 38.11 -26.33
C ASP A 432 -41.18 37.95 -27.87
N LEU A 433 -40.54 36.90 -28.32
CA LEU A 433 -40.51 36.48 -29.72
C LEU A 433 -41.75 35.59 -30.00
N ASP A 434 -42.90 36.24 -30.08
CA ASP A 434 -44.20 35.64 -30.50
C ASP A 434 -44.01 35.01 -31.90
N LEU A 435 -43.51 33.81 -31.95
CA LEU A 435 -43.44 32.99 -33.16
C LEU A 435 -44.73 32.15 -33.20
N ASP A 436 -45.81 32.77 -33.66
CA ASP A 436 -47.00 32.07 -34.15
C ASP A 436 -46.58 31.14 -35.31
N PHE A 437 -46.53 29.83 -35.02
CA PHE A 437 -46.51 28.78 -36.04
C PHE A 437 -47.84 28.01 -36.00
#